data_87f17dc714191d89309a13f02604f526
#
_entry.id   87f17dc714191d89309a13f02604f526
#
_cell.length_a   1.000
_cell.length_b   1.000
_cell.length_c   1.000
_cell.angle_alpha   90.00
_cell.angle_beta   90.00
_cell.angle_gamma   90.00
#
_symmetry.space_group_name_H-M   'P 1'
#
loop_
_entity.id
_entity.type
_entity.pdbx_description
1 polymer ?
#
loop_
_entity_poly.entity_id
_entity_poly.type
_entity_poly.pdbx_seq_one_letter_code
_entity_poly.pdbx_strand_id
1 'polypeptide(L)'
;NMYNLLLISTLVAKKLGNSIPGLPVENKILVYSPKEINTTASGIIIPDMVKEGVPRKGVVIKSGVITEEYQTYKDHVEIGRIIEYGLYAGKEHQFDKNCLPQELQPFYEKGMFTVLALNEISYSEPNNLD
;
A
#
# COMPACT_ATOMS: atom_id res chain seq x y z
N ASN A 1 -15.51 -1.07 -9.80
CA ASN A 1 -14.56 0.03 -9.75
C ASN A 1 -13.19 -0.48 -10.16
N MET A 2 -12.63 0.13 -11.20
CA MET A 2 -11.29 -0.24 -11.70
C MET A 2 -10.21 -0.19 -10.62
N TYR A 3 -10.32 0.74 -9.70
CA TYR A 3 -9.37 0.89 -8.62
C TYR A 3 -9.30 -0.35 -7.73
N ASN A 4 -10.46 -0.96 -7.43
CA ASN A 4 -10.50 -2.16 -6.60
C ASN A 4 -9.86 -3.37 -7.27
N LEU A 5 -9.86 -3.43 -8.60
CA LEU A 5 -9.23 -4.52 -9.35
C LEU A 5 -7.70 -4.49 -9.26
N LEU A 6 -7.13 -3.37 -8.85
CA LEU A 6 -5.69 -3.19 -8.72
C LEU A 6 -5.19 -3.45 -7.30
N LEU A 7 -6.10 -3.60 -6.34
CA LEU A 7 -5.74 -3.96 -4.98
C LEU A 7 -5.47 -5.48 -4.89
N ILE A 8 -4.89 -5.89 -3.79
CA ILE A 8 -4.49 -7.28 -3.58
C ILE A 8 -5.22 -7.88 -2.38
N SER A 9 -5.41 -9.20 -2.40
CA SER A 9 -6.00 -9.93 -1.28
C SER A 9 -5.05 -9.98 -0.09
N THR A 10 -5.56 -10.36 1.07
CA THR A 10 -4.75 -10.55 2.27
C THR A 10 -3.67 -11.60 2.04
N LEU A 11 -3.98 -12.67 1.32
CA LEU A 11 -2.99 -13.71 1.02
C LEU A 11 -1.82 -13.17 0.21
N VAL A 12 -2.11 -12.41 -0.84
CA VAL A 12 -1.06 -11.79 -1.67
C VAL A 12 -0.28 -10.76 -0.86
N ALA A 13 -0.96 -9.98 -0.01
CA ALA A 13 -0.31 -9.02 0.87
C ALA A 13 0.73 -9.69 1.77
N LYS A 14 0.37 -10.81 2.38
CA LYS A 14 1.29 -11.57 3.23
C LYS A 14 2.49 -12.09 2.44
N LYS A 15 2.25 -12.60 1.24
CA LYS A 15 3.33 -13.10 0.39
C LYS A 15 4.31 -11.99 -0.01
N LEU A 16 3.78 -10.83 -0.39
CA LEU A 16 4.62 -9.68 -0.72
C LEU A 16 5.44 -9.24 0.49
N GLY A 17 4.80 -9.09 1.64
CA GLY A 17 5.49 -8.69 2.85
C GLY A 17 6.59 -9.66 3.23
N ASN A 18 6.34 -10.96 3.15
CA ASN A 18 7.33 -11.98 3.49
C ASN A 18 8.51 -12.01 2.52
N SER A 19 8.30 -11.57 1.29
CA SER A 19 9.34 -11.61 0.25
C SER A 19 10.25 -10.38 0.30
N ILE A 20 9.77 -9.26 0.81
CA ILE A 20 10.56 -8.03 0.91
C ILE A 20 11.38 -8.09 2.19
N PRO A 21 12.73 -7.98 2.11
CA PRO A 21 13.56 -8.05 3.31
C PRO A 21 13.40 -6.83 4.21
N GLY A 22 13.60 -7.04 5.49
CA GLY A 22 13.53 -5.99 6.48
C GLY A 22 12.13 -5.75 7.02
N LEU A 23 12.02 -4.79 7.92
CA LEU A 23 10.75 -4.42 8.55
C LEU A 23 10.68 -2.91 8.69
N PRO A 24 9.47 -2.33 8.61
CA PRO A 24 9.30 -0.95 9.05
C PRO A 24 9.71 -0.81 10.52
N VAL A 25 10.21 0.35 10.90
CA VAL A 25 10.55 0.61 12.31
C VAL A 25 9.28 0.90 13.11
N GLU A 26 9.43 1.07 14.42
CA GLU A 26 8.31 1.26 15.34
C GLU A 26 7.25 2.23 14.82
N ASN A 27 6.00 1.80 14.94
CA ASN A 27 4.82 2.61 14.62
C ASN A 27 4.75 3.04 13.14
N LYS A 28 5.34 2.20 12.28
CA LYS A 28 5.28 2.38 10.83
C LYS A 28 4.86 1.09 10.16
N ILE A 29 4.29 1.24 8.98
CA ILE A 29 3.82 0.11 8.17
C ILE A 29 4.32 0.27 6.75
N LEU A 30 4.38 -0.85 6.03
CA LEU A 30 4.65 -0.88 4.61
C LEU A 30 3.35 -1.18 3.87
N VAL A 31 3.04 -0.36 2.88
CA VAL A 31 1.77 -0.41 2.16
C VAL A 31 2.04 -0.56 0.66
N TYR A 32 1.30 -1.45 0.04
CA TYR A 32 1.25 -1.56 -1.42
C TYR A 32 0.06 -0.77 -1.94
N SER A 33 0.29 0.07 -2.95
CA SER A 33 -0.79 0.73 -3.67
C SER A 33 -0.55 0.62 -5.17
N PRO A 34 -1.60 0.50 -5.99
CA PRO A 34 -1.41 0.49 -7.43
C PRO A 34 -0.93 1.85 -7.90
N LYS A 35 -0.08 1.86 -8.91
CA LYS A 35 0.28 3.11 -9.58
C LYS A 35 -0.95 3.64 -10.30
N GLU A 36 -1.17 4.93 -10.16
CA GLU A 36 -2.29 5.57 -10.85
C GLU A 36 -2.04 5.58 -12.35
N ILE A 37 -3.05 5.13 -13.09
CA ILE A 37 -2.99 5.16 -14.54
C ILE A 37 -3.73 6.40 -15.00
N ASN A 38 -2.99 7.47 -15.27
CA ASN A 38 -3.54 8.74 -15.71
C ASN A 38 -3.59 8.79 -17.25
N THR A 39 -4.25 7.80 -17.84
CA THR A 39 -4.40 7.74 -19.30
C THR A 39 -5.87 7.73 -19.68
N THR A 40 -6.19 8.42 -20.76
CA THR A 40 -7.50 8.33 -21.40
C THR A 40 -7.57 7.07 -22.26
N ALA A 41 -8.77 6.77 -22.76
CA ALA A 41 -8.95 5.65 -23.69
C ALA A 41 -8.10 5.79 -24.97
N SER A 42 -7.70 7.01 -25.32
CA SER A 42 -6.81 7.26 -26.47
C SER A 42 -5.32 7.19 -26.12
N GLY A 43 -4.98 6.87 -24.87
CA GLY A 43 -3.60 6.76 -24.44
C GLY A 43 -2.94 8.06 -24.03
N ILE A 44 -3.67 9.15 -23.98
CA ILE A 44 -3.15 10.45 -23.57
C ILE A 44 -3.04 10.50 -22.06
N ILE A 45 -1.86 10.87 -21.57
CA ILE A 45 -1.62 11.04 -20.13
C ILE A 45 -2.27 12.36 -19.69
N ILE A 46 -3.08 12.29 -18.64
CA ILE A 46 -3.70 13.47 -18.05
C ILE A 46 -3.04 13.74 -16.70
N PRO A 47 -2.12 14.74 -16.61
CA PRO A 47 -1.32 14.95 -15.39
C PRO A 47 -2.13 15.33 -14.16
N ASP A 48 -3.30 15.91 -14.32
CA ASP A 48 -4.07 16.48 -13.21
C ASP A 48 -5.24 15.62 -12.76
N MET A 49 -5.24 14.34 -13.12
CA MET A 49 -6.28 13.43 -12.63
C MET A 49 -6.13 13.10 -11.14
N VAL A 50 -5.00 13.45 -10.56
CA VAL A 50 -4.80 13.36 -9.12
C VAL A 50 -5.45 14.59 -8.50
N LYS A 51 -6.70 14.45 -8.08
CA LYS A 51 -7.43 15.55 -7.46
C LYS A 51 -6.91 15.74 -6.04
N GLU A 52 -6.59 16.99 -5.70
CA GLU A 52 -6.29 17.34 -4.32
C GLU A 52 -7.47 16.94 -3.44
N GLY A 53 -7.16 16.37 -2.28
CA GLY A 53 -8.16 15.94 -1.32
C GLY A 53 -8.68 14.52 -1.53
N VAL A 54 -8.34 13.87 -2.65
CA VAL A 54 -8.68 12.45 -2.82
C VAL A 54 -7.57 11.61 -2.20
N PRO A 55 -7.89 10.77 -1.19
CA PRO A 55 -6.86 9.95 -0.56
C PRO A 55 -6.39 8.84 -1.48
N ARG A 56 -5.15 8.42 -1.28
CA ARG A 56 -4.63 7.22 -1.89
C ARG A 56 -5.12 6.01 -1.10
N LYS A 57 -5.40 4.91 -1.77
CA LYS A 57 -5.73 3.63 -1.12
C LYS A 57 -4.60 2.65 -1.29
N GLY A 58 -4.35 1.89 -0.26
CA GLY A 58 -3.34 0.84 -0.30
C GLY A 58 -3.66 -0.30 0.64
N VAL A 59 -2.90 -1.36 0.53
CA VAL A 59 -3.06 -2.57 1.35
C VAL A 59 -1.84 -2.73 2.24
N VAL A 60 -2.06 -2.94 3.53
CA VAL A 60 -0.97 -3.16 4.48
C VAL A 60 -0.31 -4.50 4.21
N ILE A 61 1.00 -4.51 3.97
CA ILE A 61 1.74 -5.75 3.70
C ILE A 61 2.78 -6.09 4.76
N LYS A 62 3.23 -5.10 5.54
CA LYS A 62 4.13 -5.31 6.67
C LYS A 62 3.85 -4.28 7.75
N SER A 63 4.12 -4.65 8.99
CA SER A 63 4.04 -3.73 10.12
C SER A 63 5.28 -3.83 10.97
N GLY A 64 5.77 -2.69 11.44
CA GLY A 64 6.73 -2.64 12.52
C GLY A 64 6.03 -2.90 13.86
N VAL A 65 6.81 -2.89 14.92
CA VAL A 65 6.28 -3.03 16.28
C VAL A 65 5.41 -1.82 16.59
N ILE A 66 4.22 -2.07 17.11
CA ILE A 66 3.30 -1.01 17.55
C ILE A 66 3.50 -0.87 19.06
N THR A 67 4.01 0.30 19.47
CA THR A 67 4.24 0.58 20.88
C THR A 67 2.91 0.83 21.60
N GLU A 68 2.95 0.79 22.94
CA GLU A 68 1.76 0.96 23.76
C GLU A 68 1.00 2.26 23.44
N GLU A 69 1.73 3.33 23.17
CA GLU A 69 1.17 4.63 22.82
C GLU A 69 0.27 4.58 21.59
N TYR A 70 0.55 3.66 20.65
CA TYR A 70 -0.16 3.57 19.38
C TYR A 70 -1.04 2.31 19.27
N GLN A 71 -1.35 1.65 20.39
CA GLN A 71 -2.14 0.40 20.34
C GLN A 71 -3.54 0.58 19.74
N THR A 72 -4.09 1.79 19.78
CA THR A 72 -5.39 2.07 19.16
C THR A 72 -5.38 1.86 17.64
N TYR A 73 -4.22 1.91 17.01
CA TYR A 73 -4.08 1.67 15.57
C TYR A 73 -4.04 0.19 15.19
N LYS A 74 -3.80 -0.69 16.15
CA LYS A 74 -3.48 -2.09 15.88
C LYS A 74 -4.50 -2.78 14.96
N ASP A 75 -5.78 -2.60 15.24
CA ASP A 75 -6.84 -3.26 14.47
C ASP A 75 -7.01 -2.67 13.08
N HIS A 76 -6.52 -1.46 12.87
CA HIS A 76 -6.63 -0.76 11.59
C HIS A 76 -5.51 -1.11 10.62
N VAL A 77 -4.44 -1.75 11.09
CA VAL A 77 -3.25 -1.99 10.29
C VAL A 77 -2.84 -3.46 10.23
N GLU A 78 -3.79 -4.35 10.45
CA GLU A 78 -3.55 -5.77 10.24
C GLU A 78 -3.19 -6.02 8.77
N ILE A 79 -2.31 -6.99 8.53
CA ILE A 79 -1.88 -7.32 7.18
C ILE A 79 -3.12 -7.62 6.32
N GLY A 80 -3.20 -6.97 5.18
CA GLY A 80 -4.31 -7.12 4.25
C GLY A 80 -5.38 -6.05 4.37
N ARG A 81 -5.40 -5.26 5.45
CA ARG A 81 -6.37 -4.16 5.57
C ARG A 81 -6.15 -3.13 4.48
N ILE A 82 -7.25 -2.58 3.98
CA ILE A 82 -7.22 -1.48 3.02
C ILE A 82 -7.26 -0.17 3.81
N ILE A 83 -6.30 0.68 3.57
CA ILE A 83 -6.20 1.97 4.27
C ILE A 83 -6.18 3.12 3.28
N GLU A 84 -6.61 4.28 3.77
CA GLU A 84 -6.54 5.54 3.02
C GLU A 84 -5.57 6.48 3.70
N TYR A 85 -4.81 7.21 2.91
CA TYR A 85 -3.80 8.15 3.39
C TYR A 85 -3.60 9.26 2.36
N GLY A 86 -2.97 10.34 2.79
CA GLY A 86 -2.75 11.49 1.92
C GLY A 86 -1.84 11.17 0.75
N LEU A 87 -2.04 11.89 -0.35
CA LEU A 87 -1.28 11.68 -1.58
C LEU A 87 0.23 11.79 -1.39
N TYR A 88 0.66 12.68 -0.49
CA TYR A 88 2.08 12.94 -0.22
C TYR A 88 2.57 12.32 1.08
N ALA A 89 1.76 11.48 1.71
CA ALA A 89 2.14 10.83 2.95
C ALA A 89 3.19 9.74 2.70
N GLY A 90 4.05 9.55 3.68
CA GLY A 90 5.01 8.45 3.67
C GLY A 90 6.19 8.66 2.74
N LYS A 91 6.98 7.62 2.61
CA LYS A 91 8.15 7.59 1.74
C LYS A 91 8.16 6.31 0.93
N GLU A 92 8.51 6.40 -0.34
CA GLU A 92 8.64 5.23 -1.19
C GLU A 92 9.77 4.33 -0.70
N HIS A 93 9.48 3.05 -0.56
CA HIS A 93 10.48 2.06 -0.17
C HIS A 93 11.07 1.42 -1.43
N GLN A 94 12.39 1.51 -1.55
CA GLN A 94 13.12 0.92 -2.66
C GLN A 94 13.68 -0.45 -2.25
N PHE A 95 13.52 -1.45 -3.12
CA PHE A 95 14.08 -2.78 -2.89
C PHE A 95 14.32 -3.47 -4.24
N ASP A 96 15.09 -4.55 -4.20
CA ASP A 96 15.43 -5.29 -5.42
C ASP A 96 14.23 -6.15 -5.85
N LYS A 97 13.78 -5.97 -7.09
CA LYS A 97 12.73 -6.77 -7.71
C LYS A 97 12.96 -8.28 -7.56
N ASN A 98 14.23 -8.70 -7.59
CA ASN A 98 14.58 -10.13 -7.51
C ASN A 98 14.34 -10.74 -6.14
N CYS A 99 14.04 -9.93 -5.12
CA CYS A 99 13.59 -10.44 -3.82
C CYS A 99 12.21 -11.08 -3.92
N LEU A 100 11.42 -10.71 -4.91
CA LEU A 100 10.09 -11.24 -5.12
C LEU A 100 10.15 -12.53 -5.94
N PRO A 101 9.38 -13.56 -5.56
CA PRO A 101 9.23 -14.72 -6.45
C PRO A 101 8.61 -14.30 -7.77
N GLN A 102 8.83 -15.09 -8.79
CA GLN A 102 8.43 -14.73 -10.15
C GLN A 102 6.97 -14.34 -10.27
N GLU A 103 6.08 -15.05 -9.59
CA GLU A 103 4.65 -14.77 -9.65
C GLU A 103 4.26 -13.43 -9.00
N LEU A 104 5.11 -12.86 -8.15
CA LEU A 104 4.86 -11.58 -7.51
C LEU A 104 5.61 -10.42 -8.16
N GLN A 105 6.54 -10.69 -9.06
CA GLN A 105 7.34 -9.63 -9.70
C GLN A 105 6.51 -8.60 -10.46
N PRO A 106 5.36 -8.94 -11.08
CA PRO A 106 4.53 -7.91 -11.71
C PRO A 106 4.08 -6.80 -10.76
N PHE A 107 3.92 -7.09 -9.48
CA PHE A 107 3.53 -6.06 -8.51
C PHE A 107 4.60 -5.00 -8.29
N TYR A 108 5.87 -5.35 -8.50
CA TYR A 108 6.97 -4.39 -8.39
C TYR A 108 6.79 -3.23 -9.38
N GLU A 109 6.37 -3.55 -10.60
CA GLU A 109 6.22 -2.55 -11.66
C GLU A 109 4.85 -1.86 -11.63
N LYS A 110 3.81 -2.60 -11.23
CA LYS A 110 2.43 -2.09 -11.23
C LYS A 110 2.06 -1.29 -10.00
N GLY A 111 2.89 -1.31 -8.98
CA GLY A 111 2.55 -0.70 -7.72
C GLY A 111 3.65 0.14 -7.11
N MET A 112 3.27 0.83 -6.05
CA MET A 112 4.16 1.60 -5.20
C MET A 112 4.18 0.97 -3.81
N PHE A 113 5.35 0.96 -3.21
CA PHE A 113 5.56 0.44 -1.86
C PHE A 113 5.96 1.60 -0.98
N THR A 114 5.12 1.93 -0.02
CA THR A 114 5.26 3.15 0.77
C THR A 114 5.34 2.83 2.25
N VAL A 115 6.31 3.41 2.93
CA VAL A 115 6.40 3.35 4.39
C VAL A 115 5.62 4.52 4.97
N LEU A 116 4.61 4.21 5.79
CA LEU A 116 3.74 5.21 6.42
C LEU A 116 3.90 5.15 7.93
N ALA A 117 3.86 6.32 8.56
CA ALA A 117 3.63 6.38 10.00
C ALA A 117 2.15 6.10 10.29
N LEU A 118 1.87 5.50 11.46
CA LEU A 118 0.49 5.15 11.81
C LEU A 118 -0.43 6.38 11.81
N ASN A 119 0.06 7.53 12.25
CA ASN A 119 -0.75 8.74 12.31
C ASN A 119 -1.00 9.40 10.94
N GLU A 120 -0.47 8.84 9.88
CA GLU A 120 -0.75 9.31 8.51
C GLU A 120 -1.95 8.63 7.88
N ILE A 121 -2.52 7.63 8.56
CA ILE A 121 -3.69 6.89 8.08
C ILE A 121 -4.95 7.66 8.42
N SER A 122 -5.83 7.85 7.45
CA SER A 122 -7.07 8.57 7.67
C SER A 122 -8.31 7.66 7.70
N TYR A 123 -8.25 6.46 7.12
CA TYR A 123 -9.37 5.53 7.08
C TYR A 123 -8.88 4.11 6.92
N SER A 124 -9.63 3.15 7.45
CA SER A 124 -9.27 1.75 7.37
C SER A 124 -10.52 0.90 7.16
N GLU A 125 -10.43 -0.08 6.27
CA GLU A 125 -11.57 -0.96 5.97
C GLU A 125 -11.09 -2.39 5.72
N PRO A 126 -12.00 -3.39 5.87
CA PRO A 126 -11.64 -4.77 5.60
C PRO A 126 -11.28 -4.97 4.13
N ASN A 127 -10.48 -6.01 3.85
CA ASN A 127 -10.14 -6.36 2.48
C ASN A 127 -11.35 -6.97 1.78
N ASN A 128 -11.78 -6.35 0.69
CA ASN A 128 -12.97 -6.79 -0.05
C ASN A 128 -12.65 -7.81 -1.15
N LEU A 129 -11.41 -8.23 -1.26
CA LEU A 129 -10.98 -9.25 -2.21
C LEU A 129 -10.82 -10.63 -1.58
N ASP A 130 -11.00 -10.73 -0.27
CA ASP A 130 -10.91 -12.00 0.44
C ASP A 130 -12.14 -12.86 0.22
#